data_0f07d33a5a0c217c223e5c55ea802e9b
#
_entry.id   0f07d33a5a0c217c223e5c55ea802e9b
#
_cell.length_a   1.000
_cell.length_b   1.000
_cell.length_c   1.000
_cell.angle_alpha   90.00
_cell.angle_beta   90.00
_cell.angle_gamma   90.00
#
_symmetry.space_group_name_H-M   'P 1'
#
loop_
_entity.id
_entity.type
_entity.pdbx_description
1 polymer ?
#
loop_
_entity_poly.entity_id
_entity_poly.type
_entity_poly.pdbx_seq_one_letter_code
_entity_poly.pdbx_strand_id
1 'polypeptide(L)'
;MEIKLLITDFDGTLVNTFQANYQAYCEAFQRVGLSLSEDSYRKCYGLRFDDFMDTMGISDSEIRKRIRTLKGECYPSYFGLLKVNTALLDFIRMFRFGGGKTAVASTARGKNLINALTHIGAMDDFDLILAGEDVKQGKPSPEIYNTVISRMGVMAQETLIFEDSNVGLQAAKASGAHYIKITLSSTI
;
A
#
# COMPACT_ATOMS: atom_id res chain seq x y z
N MET A 1 20.29 -20.15 -4.80
CA MET A 1 18.87 -19.85 -4.63
C MET A 1 18.56 -18.69 -5.56
N GLU A 2 17.57 -18.83 -6.40
CA GLU A 2 17.21 -17.85 -7.43
C GLU A 2 15.87 -17.19 -7.06
N ILE A 3 15.80 -15.87 -7.06
CA ILE A 3 14.54 -15.14 -6.88
C ILE A 3 13.79 -15.10 -8.21
N LYS A 4 12.53 -15.52 -8.19
CA LYS A 4 11.65 -15.58 -9.36
C LYS A 4 10.47 -14.61 -9.29
N LEU A 5 10.19 -14.08 -8.07
CA LEU A 5 9.09 -13.14 -7.83
C LEU A 5 9.56 -12.00 -6.94
N LEU A 6 9.29 -10.77 -7.38
CA LEU A 6 9.34 -9.59 -6.52
C LEU A 6 7.92 -9.16 -6.15
N ILE A 7 7.70 -8.91 -4.87
CA ILE A 7 6.46 -8.31 -4.36
C ILE A 7 6.83 -6.98 -3.70
N THR A 8 6.15 -5.92 -4.03
CA THR A 8 6.29 -4.65 -3.31
C THR A 8 5.00 -4.27 -2.60
N ASP A 9 5.11 -3.78 -1.37
CA ASP A 9 4.06 -2.94 -0.83
C ASP A 9 4.01 -1.61 -1.61
N PHE A 10 2.90 -0.88 -1.49
CA PHE A 10 2.69 0.37 -2.23
C PHE A 10 2.95 1.60 -1.36
N ASP A 11 2.18 1.77 -0.26
CA ASP A 11 2.15 2.99 0.56
C ASP A 11 3.36 3.06 1.52
N GLY A 12 4.32 3.92 1.26
CA GLY A 12 5.55 4.06 2.05
C GLY A 12 6.71 3.21 1.52
N THR A 13 6.46 2.31 0.58
CA THR A 13 7.47 1.42 -0.02
C THR A 13 7.78 1.80 -1.46
N LEU A 14 6.85 1.53 -2.38
CA LEU A 14 7.00 1.90 -3.80
C LEU A 14 6.73 3.39 -4.00
N VAL A 15 5.80 3.95 -3.24
CA VAL A 15 5.40 5.37 -3.34
C VAL A 15 5.25 5.96 -1.94
N ASN A 16 5.88 7.09 -1.69
CA ASN A 16 5.54 7.90 -0.53
C ASN A 16 4.19 8.57 -0.80
N THR A 17 3.15 8.02 -0.22
CA THR A 17 1.76 8.48 -0.38
C THR A 17 1.28 9.31 0.81
N PHE A 18 2.12 9.55 1.82
CA PHE A 18 1.72 10.16 3.08
C PHE A 18 0.98 11.48 2.88
N GLN A 19 1.58 12.43 2.17
CA GLN A 19 0.99 13.76 1.99
C GLN A 19 -0.29 13.72 1.15
N ALA A 20 -0.32 12.93 0.08
CA ALA A 20 -1.52 12.78 -0.75
C ALA A 20 -2.69 12.18 0.03
N ASN A 21 -2.44 11.13 0.80
CA ASN A 21 -3.44 10.51 1.67
C ASN A 21 -3.90 11.47 2.78
N TYR A 22 -2.96 12.16 3.45
CA TYR A 22 -3.27 13.11 4.50
C TYR A 22 -4.20 14.21 4.01
N GLN A 23 -3.86 14.87 2.90
CA GLN A 23 -4.69 15.94 2.33
C GLN A 23 -6.08 15.45 1.93
N ALA A 24 -6.16 14.27 1.31
CA ALA A 24 -7.45 13.68 0.95
C ALA A 24 -8.32 13.33 2.18
N TYR A 25 -7.69 12.86 3.28
CA TYR A 25 -8.40 12.65 4.53
C TYR A 25 -8.79 13.95 5.22
N CYS A 26 -7.93 14.98 5.22
CA CYS A 26 -8.27 16.30 5.77
C CYS A 26 -9.53 16.87 5.09
N GLU A 27 -9.58 16.82 3.77
CA GLU A 27 -10.76 17.25 3.02
C GLU A 27 -12.00 16.41 3.35
N ALA A 28 -11.86 15.08 3.42
CA ALA A 28 -12.97 14.18 3.75
C ALA A 28 -13.51 14.44 5.17
N PHE A 29 -12.63 14.64 6.15
CA PHE A 29 -13.00 14.99 7.54
C PHE A 29 -13.71 16.34 7.60
N GLN A 30 -13.16 17.36 6.94
CA GLN A 30 -13.76 18.70 6.88
C GLN A 30 -15.18 18.66 6.32
N ARG A 31 -15.42 17.85 5.27
CA ARG A 31 -16.75 17.72 4.64
C ARG A 31 -17.79 17.01 5.53
N VAL A 32 -17.38 16.35 6.60
CA VAL A 32 -18.27 15.78 7.62
C VAL A 32 -18.24 16.57 8.93
N GLY A 33 -17.67 17.78 8.95
CA GLY A 33 -17.61 18.65 10.12
C GLY A 33 -16.57 18.25 11.17
N LEU A 34 -15.59 17.42 10.80
CA LEU A 34 -14.48 16.98 11.65
C LEU A 34 -13.16 17.61 11.21
N SER A 35 -12.14 17.53 12.06
CA SER A 35 -10.77 17.94 11.74
C SER A 35 -9.79 16.79 11.94
N LEU A 36 -8.71 16.78 11.16
CA LEU A 36 -7.64 15.81 11.25
C LEU A 36 -6.30 16.54 11.30
N SER A 37 -5.54 16.39 12.41
CA SER A 37 -4.17 16.90 12.49
C SER A 37 -3.18 15.94 11.83
N GLU A 38 -2.07 16.47 11.33
CA GLU A 38 -1.01 15.65 10.75
C GLU A 38 -0.43 14.68 11.77
N ASP A 39 -0.24 15.10 13.03
CA ASP A 39 0.28 14.24 14.10
C ASP A 39 -0.64 13.06 14.40
N SER A 40 -1.96 13.29 14.41
CA SER A 40 -2.95 12.21 14.58
C SER A 40 -2.93 11.25 13.40
N TYR A 41 -2.88 11.79 12.18
CA TYR A 41 -2.81 10.96 10.98
C TYR A 41 -1.51 10.15 10.91
N ARG A 42 -0.38 10.76 11.27
CA ARG A 42 0.95 10.10 11.27
C ARG A 42 0.96 8.85 12.17
N LYS A 43 0.28 8.89 13.31
CA LYS A 43 0.13 7.73 14.21
C LYS A 43 -0.70 6.60 13.62
N CYS A 44 -1.58 6.93 12.66
CA CYS A 44 -2.51 5.99 12.04
C CYS A 44 -2.09 5.57 10.62
N TYR A 45 -1.00 6.15 10.09
CA TYR A 45 -0.54 5.85 8.74
C TYR A 45 -0.15 4.38 8.60
N GLY A 46 -0.68 3.73 7.56
CA GLY A 46 -0.51 2.29 7.32
C GLY A 46 -1.57 1.39 7.99
N LEU A 47 -2.41 1.94 8.90
CA LEU A 47 -3.53 1.19 9.46
C LEU A 47 -4.63 0.95 8.40
N ARG A 48 -5.40 -0.12 8.61
CA ARG A 48 -6.66 -0.30 7.89
C ARG A 48 -7.64 0.83 8.27
N PHE A 49 -8.56 1.12 7.37
CA PHE A 49 -9.51 2.22 7.55
C PHE A 49 -10.31 2.13 8.86
N ASP A 50 -10.78 0.94 9.22
CA ASP A 50 -11.60 0.77 10.43
C ASP A 50 -10.78 0.97 11.69
N ASP A 51 -9.54 0.44 11.74
CA ASP A 51 -8.59 0.67 12.85
C ASP A 51 -8.21 2.15 12.98
N PHE A 52 -8.08 2.85 11.84
CA PHE A 52 -7.86 4.30 11.83
C PHE A 52 -9.06 5.04 12.42
N MET A 53 -10.31 4.71 12.03
CA MET A 53 -11.51 5.34 12.57
C MET A 53 -11.67 5.07 14.07
N ASP A 54 -11.37 3.83 14.51
CA ASP A 54 -11.37 3.47 15.94
C ASP A 54 -10.37 4.31 16.73
N THR A 55 -9.14 4.45 16.22
CA THR A 55 -8.09 5.28 16.85
C THR A 55 -8.50 6.75 16.94
N MET A 56 -9.26 7.25 15.96
CA MET A 56 -9.78 8.62 15.96
C MET A 56 -11.05 8.78 16.82
N GLY A 57 -11.56 7.70 17.43
CA GLY A 57 -12.78 7.75 18.25
C GLY A 57 -14.06 7.95 17.44
N ILE A 58 -14.04 7.70 16.14
CA ILE A 58 -15.21 7.85 15.27
C ILE A 58 -15.95 6.51 15.23
N SER A 59 -17.06 6.38 15.99
CA SER A 59 -17.86 5.14 16.08
C SER A 59 -19.07 5.13 15.15
N ASP A 60 -19.55 6.28 14.69
CA ASP A 60 -20.72 6.39 13.82
C ASP A 60 -20.44 5.77 12.44
N SER A 61 -21.23 4.76 12.09
CA SER A 61 -21.06 4.00 10.84
C SER A 61 -21.34 4.83 9.58
N GLU A 62 -22.28 5.78 9.62
CA GLU A 62 -22.59 6.63 8.47
C GLU A 62 -21.50 7.68 8.26
N ILE A 63 -20.95 8.24 9.35
CA ILE A 63 -19.80 9.14 9.26
C ILE A 63 -18.59 8.40 8.68
N ARG A 64 -18.28 7.18 9.16
CA ARG A 64 -17.19 6.35 8.62
C ARG A 64 -17.37 6.10 7.13
N LYS A 65 -18.56 5.66 6.73
CA LYS A 65 -18.88 5.39 5.32
C LYS A 65 -18.71 6.64 4.46
N ARG A 66 -19.15 7.81 4.97
CA ARG A 66 -19.04 9.07 4.26
C ARG A 66 -17.57 9.52 4.14
N ILE A 67 -16.77 9.43 5.19
CA ILE A 67 -15.32 9.71 5.14
C ILE A 67 -14.64 8.81 4.13
N ARG A 68 -14.92 7.50 4.15
CA ARG A 68 -14.35 6.52 3.20
C ARG A 68 -14.66 6.87 1.75
N THR A 69 -15.90 7.28 1.46
CA THR A 69 -16.35 7.66 0.12
C THR A 69 -15.67 8.96 -0.32
N LEU A 70 -15.77 10.01 0.50
CA LEU A 70 -15.19 11.32 0.21
C LEU A 70 -13.68 11.23 0.01
N LYS A 71 -12.97 10.49 0.89
CA LYS A 71 -11.52 10.28 0.72
C LYS A 71 -11.19 9.65 -0.64
N GLY A 72 -11.96 8.66 -1.06
CA GLY A 72 -11.77 8.02 -2.37
C GLY A 72 -12.03 8.96 -3.55
N GLU A 73 -12.96 9.89 -3.41
CA GLU A 73 -13.26 10.92 -4.40
C GLU A 73 -12.19 12.02 -4.45
N CYS A 74 -11.71 12.45 -3.29
CA CYS A 74 -10.73 13.53 -3.19
C CYS A 74 -9.30 13.07 -3.55
N TYR A 75 -8.96 11.80 -3.31
CA TYR A 75 -7.58 11.30 -3.39
C TYR A 75 -6.89 11.58 -4.74
N PRO A 76 -7.53 11.40 -5.90
CA PRO A 76 -6.90 11.72 -7.19
C PRO A 76 -6.46 13.18 -7.35
N SER A 77 -7.14 14.11 -6.69
CA SER A 77 -6.77 15.54 -6.73
C SER A 77 -5.42 15.84 -6.08
N TYR A 78 -4.93 14.92 -5.26
CA TYR A 78 -3.65 15.04 -4.55
C TYR A 78 -2.54 14.17 -5.11
N PHE A 79 -2.72 13.54 -6.28
CA PHE A 79 -1.71 12.67 -6.88
C PHE A 79 -0.41 13.40 -7.26
N GLY A 80 -0.45 14.71 -7.46
CA GLY A 80 0.76 15.52 -7.63
C GLY A 80 1.69 15.54 -6.40
N LEU A 81 1.21 15.05 -5.23
CA LEU A 81 2.01 14.92 -4.00
C LEU A 81 2.62 13.51 -3.83
N LEU A 82 2.33 12.58 -4.74
CA LEU A 82 2.93 11.25 -4.73
C LEU A 82 4.41 11.35 -5.09
N LYS A 83 5.27 10.68 -4.33
CA LYS A 83 6.70 10.61 -4.60
C LYS A 83 7.10 9.17 -4.81
N VAL A 84 7.43 8.82 -6.05
CA VAL A 84 7.81 7.46 -6.44
C VAL A 84 9.22 7.13 -5.96
N ASN A 85 9.40 5.94 -5.40
CA ASN A 85 10.72 5.35 -5.21
C ASN A 85 11.25 4.85 -6.56
N THR A 86 11.83 5.76 -7.33
CA THR A 86 12.27 5.47 -8.70
C THR A 86 13.32 4.36 -8.73
N ALA A 87 14.22 4.31 -7.75
CA ALA A 87 15.24 3.27 -7.67
C ALA A 87 14.63 1.87 -7.52
N LEU A 88 13.59 1.73 -6.68
CA LEU A 88 12.88 0.46 -6.52
C LEU A 88 12.06 0.13 -7.76
N LEU A 89 11.37 1.10 -8.34
CA LEU A 89 10.57 0.88 -9.56
C LEU A 89 11.45 0.45 -10.73
N ASP A 90 12.59 1.10 -10.93
CA ASP A 90 13.55 0.74 -12.00
C ASP A 90 14.15 -0.64 -11.76
N PHE A 91 14.45 -1.00 -10.50
CA PHE A 91 14.88 -2.36 -10.16
C PHE A 91 13.80 -3.42 -10.50
N ILE A 92 12.54 -3.15 -10.19
CA ILE A 92 11.41 -4.04 -10.53
C ILE A 92 11.28 -4.19 -12.05
N ARG A 93 11.38 -3.10 -12.81
CA ARG A 93 11.35 -3.11 -14.28
C ARG A 93 12.47 -3.93 -14.88
N MET A 94 13.69 -3.76 -14.39
CA MET A 94 14.84 -4.55 -14.85
C MET A 94 14.68 -6.04 -14.54
N PHE A 95 14.18 -6.37 -13.36
CA PHE A 95 13.91 -7.76 -12.97
C PHE A 95 12.85 -8.40 -13.88
N ARG A 96 11.75 -7.67 -14.15
CA ARG A 96 10.71 -8.09 -15.08
C ARG A 96 11.25 -8.26 -16.51
N PHE A 97 12.07 -7.35 -16.98
CA PHE A 97 12.70 -7.44 -18.29
C PHE A 97 13.59 -8.68 -18.41
N GLY A 98 14.23 -9.11 -17.33
CA GLY A 98 14.97 -10.38 -17.22
C GLY A 98 14.09 -11.63 -17.12
N GLY A 99 12.76 -11.52 -17.24
CA GLY A 99 11.83 -12.65 -17.18
C GLY A 99 11.33 -12.99 -15.79
N GLY A 100 11.66 -12.19 -14.78
CA GLY A 100 11.13 -12.32 -13.42
C GLY A 100 9.67 -11.87 -13.31
N LYS A 101 8.94 -12.42 -12.34
CA LYS A 101 7.55 -12.07 -12.04
C LYS A 101 7.49 -10.92 -11.03
N THR A 102 6.49 -10.05 -11.16
CA THR A 102 6.36 -8.87 -10.30
C THR A 102 4.93 -8.69 -9.80
N ALA A 103 4.77 -8.24 -8.55
CA ALA A 103 3.46 -7.99 -7.99
C ALA A 103 3.45 -6.81 -6.99
N VAL A 104 2.28 -6.19 -6.85
CA VAL A 104 1.96 -5.25 -5.77
C VAL A 104 1.01 -5.91 -4.77
N ALA A 105 1.26 -5.73 -3.47
CA ALA A 105 0.42 -6.22 -2.38
C ALA A 105 0.21 -5.12 -1.33
N SER A 106 -0.92 -4.40 -1.42
CA SER A 106 -1.23 -3.23 -0.58
C SER A 106 -2.49 -3.44 0.27
N THR A 107 -2.53 -2.79 1.43
CA THR A 107 -3.77 -2.69 2.25
C THR A 107 -4.73 -1.62 1.75
N ALA A 108 -4.33 -0.80 0.77
CA ALA A 108 -5.18 0.20 0.13
C ALA A 108 -6.38 -0.43 -0.59
N ARG A 109 -7.43 0.37 -0.82
CA ARG A 109 -8.56 -0.06 -1.66
C ARG A 109 -8.12 -0.16 -3.11
N GLY A 110 -8.60 -1.20 -3.80
CA GLY A 110 -8.23 -1.50 -5.18
C GLY A 110 -8.41 -0.32 -6.12
N LYS A 111 -9.56 0.38 -6.06
CA LYS A 111 -9.79 1.58 -6.87
C LYS A 111 -8.71 2.66 -6.67
N ASN A 112 -8.33 2.91 -5.42
CA ASN A 112 -7.32 3.92 -5.09
C ASN A 112 -5.92 3.49 -5.56
N LEU A 113 -5.58 2.21 -5.34
CA LEU A 113 -4.31 1.62 -5.77
C LEU A 113 -4.15 1.66 -7.28
N ILE A 114 -5.17 1.21 -8.02
CA ILE A 114 -5.17 1.22 -9.50
C ILE A 114 -5.04 2.65 -10.03
N ASN A 115 -5.82 3.60 -9.50
CA ASN A 115 -5.74 5.00 -9.93
C ASN A 115 -4.34 5.60 -9.68
N ALA A 116 -3.72 5.29 -8.53
CA ALA A 116 -2.38 5.78 -8.21
C ALA A 116 -1.30 5.14 -9.10
N LEU A 117 -1.36 3.81 -9.32
CA LEU A 117 -0.46 3.10 -10.23
C LEU A 117 -0.59 3.61 -11.67
N THR A 118 -1.82 3.89 -12.12
CA THR A 118 -2.07 4.49 -13.44
C THR A 118 -1.46 5.88 -13.53
N HIS A 119 -1.64 6.71 -12.51
CA HIS A 119 -1.09 8.07 -12.47
C HIS A 119 0.43 8.10 -12.57
N ILE A 120 1.11 7.18 -11.87
CA ILE A 120 2.58 7.09 -11.92
C ILE A 120 3.12 6.29 -13.12
N GLY A 121 2.25 5.78 -14.00
CA GLY A 121 2.64 5.02 -15.20
C GLY A 121 3.28 3.66 -14.88
N ALA A 122 2.83 2.98 -13.81
CA ALA A 122 3.41 1.73 -13.34
C ALA A 122 2.47 0.51 -13.46
N MET A 123 1.31 0.65 -14.10
CA MET A 123 0.34 -0.45 -14.21
C MET A 123 0.90 -1.69 -14.92
N ASP A 124 1.66 -1.48 -15.99
CA ASP A 124 2.20 -2.56 -16.83
C ASP A 124 3.50 -3.17 -16.26
N ASP A 125 3.99 -2.61 -15.15
CA ASP A 125 5.20 -3.11 -14.49
C ASP A 125 4.92 -4.34 -13.61
N PHE A 126 3.64 -4.72 -13.41
CA PHE A 126 3.22 -5.78 -12.48
C PHE A 126 2.32 -6.82 -13.15
N ASP A 127 2.62 -8.11 -12.90
CA ASP A 127 1.82 -9.25 -13.38
C ASP A 127 0.57 -9.46 -12.51
N LEU A 128 0.63 -9.02 -11.23
CA LEU A 128 -0.47 -9.15 -10.29
C LEU A 128 -0.50 -7.94 -9.33
N ILE A 129 -1.69 -7.41 -9.12
CA ILE A 129 -1.95 -6.35 -8.15
C ILE A 129 -3.02 -6.87 -7.19
N LEU A 130 -2.70 -6.95 -5.89
CA LEU A 130 -3.65 -7.27 -4.83
C LEU A 130 -3.84 -6.08 -3.90
N ALA A 131 -5.10 -5.83 -3.59
CA ALA A 131 -5.57 -4.76 -2.72
C ALA A 131 -6.09 -5.31 -1.38
N GLY A 132 -6.40 -4.43 -0.45
CA GLY A 132 -6.86 -4.81 0.89
C GLY A 132 -8.15 -5.63 0.91
N GLU A 133 -9.04 -5.44 -0.07
CA GLU A 133 -10.29 -6.21 -0.21
C GLU A 133 -10.12 -7.59 -0.85
N ASP A 134 -8.97 -7.91 -1.42
CA ASP A 134 -8.71 -9.22 -2.03
C ASP A 134 -8.38 -10.31 -1.00
N VAL A 135 -8.24 -9.92 0.27
CA VAL A 135 -7.93 -10.82 1.38
C VAL A 135 -8.85 -10.57 2.57
N LYS A 136 -9.10 -11.63 3.34
CA LYS A 136 -9.95 -11.55 4.55
C LYS A 136 -9.21 -10.88 5.70
N GLN A 137 -7.94 -11.24 5.89
CA GLN A 137 -7.10 -10.72 6.96
C GLN A 137 -6.00 -9.83 6.39
N GLY A 138 -5.93 -8.58 6.90
CA GLY A 138 -4.85 -7.67 6.53
C GLY A 138 -3.54 -7.97 7.27
N LYS A 139 -2.47 -7.31 6.87
CA LYS A 139 -1.20 -7.30 7.60
C LYS A 139 -1.48 -6.96 9.08
N PRO A 140 -0.92 -7.68 10.06
CA PRO A 140 0.26 -8.55 9.97
C PRO A 140 0.00 -10.01 9.53
N SER A 141 -1.24 -10.40 9.18
CA SER A 141 -1.48 -11.69 8.55
C SER A 141 -0.69 -11.82 7.25
N PRO A 142 -0.04 -12.97 6.97
CA PRO A 142 0.68 -13.19 5.73
C PRO A 142 -0.24 -13.44 4.52
N GLU A 143 -1.56 -13.40 4.71
CA GLU A 143 -2.55 -13.84 3.71
C GLU A 143 -2.35 -13.16 2.36
N ILE A 144 -2.09 -11.84 2.33
CA ILE A 144 -1.93 -11.11 1.07
C ILE A 144 -0.68 -11.60 0.31
N TYR A 145 0.44 -11.80 1.00
CA TYR A 145 1.67 -12.30 0.37
C TYR A 145 1.55 -13.75 -0.06
N ASN A 146 0.96 -14.61 0.77
CA ASN A 146 0.70 -16.01 0.43
C ASN A 146 -0.23 -16.13 -0.77
N THR A 147 -1.23 -15.24 -0.88
CA THR A 147 -2.14 -15.19 -2.03
C THR A 147 -1.39 -14.83 -3.31
N VAL A 148 -0.49 -13.81 -3.25
CA VAL A 148 0.36 -13.46 -4.39
C VAL A 148 1.25 -14.64 -4.79
N ILE A 149 1.99 -15.20 -3.85
CA ILE A 149 2.92 -16.32 -4.07
C ILE A 149 2.19 -17.50 -4.72
N SER A 150 1.03 -17.86 -4.18
CA SER A 150 0.18 -18.94 -4.72
C SER A 150 -0.30 -18.66 -6.14
N ARG A 151 -0.86 -17.46 -6.38
CA ARG A 151 -1.38 -17.08 -7.71
C ARG A 151 -0.29 -16.99 -8.76
N MET A 152 0.92 -16.59 -8.36
CA MET A 152 2.08 -16.50 -9.24
C MET A 152 2.76 -17.87 -9.46
N GLY A 153 2.37 -18.92 -8.71
CA GLY A 153 2.89 -20.27 -8.89
C GLY A 153 4.39 -20.39 -8.59
N VAL A 154 4.87 -19.70 -7.54
CA VAL A 154 6.27 -19.75 -7.09
C VAL A 154 6.33 -20.20 -5.63
N MET A 155 7.53 -20.52 -5.13
CA MET A 155 7.73 -20.86 -3.73
C MET A 155 8.06 -19.58 -2.91
N ALA A 156 7.75 -19.61 -1.63
CA ALA A 156 8.10 -18.48 -0.73
C ALA A 156 9.61 -18.19 -0.75
N GLN A 157 10.46 -19.23 -0.79
CA GLN A 157 11.92 -19.10 -0.84
C GLN A 157 12.44 -18.53 -2.17
N GLU A 158 11.62 -18.48 -3.21
CA GLU A 158 11.93 -17.87 -4.51
C GLU A 158 11.36 -16.45 -4.63
N THR A 159 10.82 -15.91 -3.52
CA THR A 159 10.12 -14.60 -3.47
C THR A 159 10.90 -13.62 -2.60
N LEU A 160 11.00 -12.38 -3.08
CA LEU A 160 11.54 -11.25 -2.34
C LEU A 160 10.46 -10.17 -2.20
N ILE A 161 10.19 -9.76 -0.95
CA ILE A 161 9.19 -8.77 -0.59
C ILE A 161 9.88 -7.47 -0.16
N PHE A 162 9.41 -6.32 -0.68
CA PHE A 162 9.82 -4.98 -0.25
C PHE A 162 8.70 -4.38 0.61
N GLU A 163 9.04 -3.89 1.80
CA GLU A 163 8.11 -3.39 2.81
C GLU A 163 8.75 -2.32 3.70
N ASP A 164 7.97 -1.35 4.18
CA ASP A 164 8.44 -0.29 5.09
C ASP A 164 7.88 -0.43 6.52
N SER A 165 6.63 -0.89 6.64
CA SER A 165 5.89 -0.91 7.90
C SER A 165 6.19 -2.12 8.77
N ASN A 166 6.12 -1.94 10.10
CA ASN A 166 6.33 -3.05 11.03
C ASN A 166 5.29 -4.18 10.86
N VAL A 167 4.03 -3.83 10.60
CA VAL A 167 2.96 -4.83 10.39
C VAL A 167 3.17 -5.60 9.08
N GLY A 168 3.64 -4.92 8.03
CA GLY A 168 3.95 -5.54 6.75
C GLY A 168 5.20 -6.43 6.82
N LEU A 169 6.24 -6.02 7.55
CA LEU A 169 7.43 -6.85 7.80
C LEU A 169 7.10 -8.12 8.59
N GLN A 170 6.16 -8.03 9.56
CA GLN A 170 5.66 -9.22 10.26
C GLN A 170 4.93 -10.16 9.30
N ALA A 171 4.08 -9.62 8.43
CA ALA A 171 3.38 -10.39 7.40
C ALA A 171 4.36 -11.05 6.41
N ALA A 172 5.35 -10.30 5.93
CA ALA A 172 6.39 -10.81 5.04
C ALA A 172 7.19 -11.95 5.70
N LYS A 173 7.62 -11.76 6.94
CA LYS A 173 8.30 -12.80 7.70
C LYS A 173 7.44 -14.06 7.87
N ALA A 174 6.16 -13.88 8.21
CA ALA A 174 5.23 -15.00 8.43
C ALA A 174 4.89 -15.76 7.13
N SER A 175 5.05 -15.14 5.95
CA SER A 175 4.88 -15.82 4.65
C SER A 175 6.00 -16.80 4.31
N GLY A 176 7.14 -16.74 5.02
CA GLY A 176 8.32 -17.54 4.72
C GLY A 176 9.15 -17.04 3.52
N ALA A 177 8.77 -15.92 2.92
CA ALA A 177 9.53 -15.29 1.84
C ALA A 177 10.73 -14.48 2.39
N HIS A 178 11.68 -14.17 1.50
CA HIS A 178 12.70 -13.16 1.80
C HIS A 178 12.08 -11.77 1.80
N TYR A 179 12.61 -10.88 2.62
CA TYR A 179 12.13 -9.50 2.65
C TYR A 179 13.24 -8.50 2.89
N ILE A 180 13.05 -7.31 2.37
CA ILE A 180 13.90 -6.14 2.58
C ILE A 180 13.04 -5.01 3.15
N LYS A 181 13.51 -4.41 4.25
CA LYS A 181 12.91 -3.20 4.79
C LYS A 181 13.32 -2.00 3.94
N ILE A 182 12.33 -1.30 3.39
CA ILE A 182 12.53 -0.02 2.71
C ILE A 182 12.36 1.11 3.73
N THR A 183 13.20 2.11 3.61
CA THR A 183 13.07 3.36 4.36
C THR A 183 13.19 4.49 3.35
N LEU A 184 12.09 5.17 3.07
CA LEU A 184 12.12 6.37 2.24
C LEU A 184 12.70 7.50 3.08
N SER A 185 13.76 8.14 2.60
CA SER A 185 14.28 9.33 3.27
C SER A 185 13.25 10.46 3.20
N SER A 186 13.10 11.22 4.30
CA SER A 186 12.20 12.39 4.35
C SER A 186 12.62 13.52 3.40
N THR A 187 13.69 13.34 2.64
CA THR A 187 14.33 14.36 1.81
C THR A 187 14.08 14.18 0.30
N ILE A 188 13.17 13.25 -0.08
CA ILE A 188 12.78 13.12 -1.49
C ILE A 188 11.39 13.69 -1.71
#